data_1b02f140be8a4ef6d05e7d5c3530b21b
#
_entry.id   1b02f140be8a4ef6d05e7d5c3530b21b
#
_cell.length_a   1.000
_cell.length_b   1.000
_cell.length_c   1.000
_cell.angle_alpha   90.00
_cell.angle_beta   90.00
_cell.angle_gamma   90.00
#
_symmetry.space_group_name_H-M   'P 1'
#
loop_
_entity.id
_entity.type
_entity.pdbx_description
1 polymer ?
#
loop_
_entity_poly.entity_id
_entity_poly.type
_entity_poly.pdbx_seq_one_letter_code
_entity_poly.pdbx_strand_id
1 'polypeptide(L)'
;MKIVSLNLAARRRVCLSVAMKTQPRLTPQLLAAFLFLFAFQASAANWPAWRGANADGISTEKNLPVKWSKDENVRWRVPLPEAGNSTPIVWGDRIFVTQPLGDRRTLMCLNRADGKLLWQQGVTTKEKEPTHGTNPFCSASPVTDGERVIVSFASDGLYCYDFSGKELWKRTDLGRQIHIWGNAASPVIYKNLCFLDFGPGETTYLIAVDKKTGKTIWKNEEPGGDSGNPPAAPKDAPKDAPGEKKAAPRGKWLGSWTTPPIINEGGRDSLLMSWPGRLCALDPMTGKERWNSTGLTPLVYTSPIHANGIVVAMSGFGGSALAVRAGGSGDVTTSHRLWHHPRSPQRIGSGVIHEGHIYIHNDPGTAMCLNLETGKEVWNERLTSPAATGANWSSVLLADGKCYTINRGGTCFVFKPSPKFELLATNPLGEPSNSSIVPSNGDLLIRTHKALWCIGGK
;
A
#
# COMPACT_ATOMS: atom_id res chain seq x y z
N MET A 1 -68.73 -3.52 -51.47
CA MET A 1 -70.22 -3.65 -51.64
C MET A 1 -70.82 -3.83 -50.25
N LYS A 2 -71.80 -2.97 -49.90
CA LYS A 2 -72.73 -2.88 -48.74
C LYS A 2 -72.03 -2.48 -47.42
N ILE A 3 -72.02 -1.23 -46.99
CA ILE A 3 -73.04 -0.23 -46.60
C ILE A 3 -74.13 -0.84 -45.72
N VAL A 4 -74.31 -0.33 -44.54
CA VAL A 4 -75.49 0.17 -43.85
C VAL A 4 -75.17 0.30 -42.35
N SER A 5 -75.09 1.38 -41.78
CA SER A 5 -75.89 2.54 -41.35
C SER A 5 -76.40 2.44 -39.91
N LEU A 6 -76.06 3.49 -39.20
CA LEU A 6 -76.73 4.22 -38.10
C LEU A 6 -77.78 3.53 -37.22
N ASN A 7 -77.64 3.74 -35.88
CA ASN A 7 -78.76 4.45 -35.23
C ASN A 7 -78.24 5.18 -33.89
N LEU A 8 -78.68 6.41 -33.79
CA LEU A 8 -78.66 7.30 -32.61
C LEU A 8 -79.70 6.85 -31.58
N ALA A 9 -79.42 6.89 -30.29
CA ALA A 9 -80.39 7.49 -29.38
C ALA A 9 -79.87 7.62 -27.94
N ALA A 10 -80.07 8.81 -27.42
CA ALA A 10 -80.52 9.19 -26.10
C ALA A 10 -79.48 9.38 -24.97
N ARG A 11 -79.30 10.63 -24.70
CA ARG A 11 -78.70 11.24 -23.51
C ARG A 11 -79.42 10.81 -22.22
N ARG A 12 -78.61 10.50 -21.18
CA ARG A 12 -78.95 10.84 -19.80
C ARG A 12 -77.71 11.45 -19.12
N ARG A 13 -77.80 12.73 -18.73
CA ARG A 13 -76.84 13.37 -17.85
C ARG A 13 -77.06 12.87 -16.43
N VAL A 14 -76.06 12.29 -15.82
CA VAL A 14 -76.00 12.09 -14.38
C VAL A 14 -74.92 13.03 -13.87
N CYS A 15 -75.36 14.08 -13.13
CA CYS A 15 -74.44 14.92 -12.36
C CYS A 15 -73.92 14.11 -11.17
N LEU A 16 -72.67 13.75 -11.21
CA LEU A 16 -71.94 13.30 -10.00
C LEU A 16 -71.16 14.49 -9.44
N SER A 17 -71.59 15.01 -8.31
CA SER A 17 -70.84 15.97 -7.48
C SER A 17 -69.64 15.23 -6.88
N VAL A 18 -68.45 15.49 -7.37
CA VAL A 18 -67.20 15.05 -6.74
C VAL A 18 -66.86 16.03 -5.62
N ALA A 19 -67.04 15.59 -4.38
CA ALA A 19 -66.51 16.28 -3.22
C ALA A 19 -64.98 16.23 -3.25
N MET A 20 -64.35 17.40 -3.51
CA MET A 20 -62.92 17.57 -3.35
C MET A 20 -62.53 17.40 -1.88
N LYS A 21 -61.90 16.25 -1.53
CA LYS A 21 -61.17 16.14 -0.28
C LYS A 21 -59.94 17.04 -0.34
N THR A 22 -59.93 18.07 0.44
CA THR A 22 -58.79 18.95 0.67
C THR A 22 -57.63 18.11 1.27
N GLN A 23 -56.54 17.95 0.51
CA GLN A 23 -55.31 17.41 1.04
C GLN A 23 -54.71 18.46 2.04
N PRO A 24 -54.15 18.00 3.18
CA PRO A 24 -53.49 18.92 4.11
C PRO A 24 -52.26 19.53 3.41
N ARG A 25 -52.21 20.83 3.31
CA ARG A 25 -51.02 21.60 2.89
C ARG A 25 -49.95 21.39 3.96
N LEU A 26 -48.88 20.68 3.64
CA LEU A 26 -47.68 20.61 4.46
C LEU A 26 -47.11 22.03 4.60
N THR A 27 -46.99 22.51 5.82
CA THR A 27 -46.44 23.82 6.12
C THR A 27 -44.95 23.85 5.75
N PRO A 28 -44.39 25.02 5.34
CA PRO A 28 -42.97 25.16 4.96
C PRO A 28 -41.99 24.72 6.07
N GLN A 29 -42.41 24.68 7.30
CA GLN A 29 -41.64 24.25 8.47
C GLN A 29 -41.41 22.73 8.51
N LEU A 30 -42.32 21.91 7.96
CA LEU A 30 -42.12 20.47 7.85
C LEU A 30 -41.18 20.08 6.70
N LEU A 31 -41.14 20.90 5.62
CA LEU A 31 -40.17 20.68 4.53
C LEU A 31 -38.75 21.06 4.93
N ALA A 32 -38.56 22.07 5.82
CA ALA A 32 -37.25 22.43 6.36
C ALA A 32 -36.72 21.38 7.34
N ALA A 33 -37.58 20.73 8.11
CA ALA A 33 -37.16 19.65 9.02
C ALA A 33 -36.73 18.37 8.28
N PHE A 34 -37.30 18.09 7.10
CA PHE A 34 -36.84 16.92 6.29
C PHE A 34 -35.56 17.18 5.52
N LEU A 35 -35.22 18.45 5.23
CA LEU A 35 -33.96 18.82 4.58
C LEU A 35 -32.74 18.84 5.54
N PHE A 36 -32.98 18.91 6.85
CA PHE A 36 -31.90 18.88 7.86
C PHE A 36 -31.48 17.47 8.28
N LEU A 37 -32.17 16.42 7.86
CA LEU A 37 -31.83 15.03 8.21
C LEU A 37 -30.95 14.32 7.16
N PHE A 38 -30.64 14.96 6.04
CA PHE A 38 -29.48 14.58 5.24
C PHE A 38 -28.23 15.29 5.79
N ALA A 39 -27.88 14.99 7.03
CA ALA A 39 -26.50 15.14 7.47
C ALA A 39 -25.65 14.38 6.46
N PHE A 40 -24.86 15.12 5.67
CA PHE A 40 -23.77 14.55 4.91
C PHE A 40 -22.97 13.69 5.86
N GLN A 41 -23.25 12.38 5.88
CA GLN A 41 -22.25 11.44 6.29
C GLN A 41 -21.14 11.58 5.24
N ALA A 42 -20.16 12.43 5.55
CA ALA A 42 -18.91 12.41 4.85
C ALA A 42 -18.45 10.96 4.92
N SER A 43 -18.57 10.24 3.82
CA SER A 43 -18.07 8.87 3.74
C SER A 43 -16.63 8.96 4.14
N ALA A 44 -16.30 8.37 5.30
CA ALA A 44 -14.93 8.33 5.78
C ALA A 44 -14.08 7.81 4.62
N ALA A 45 -13.06 8.57 4.22
CA ALA A 45 -12.20 8.13 3.14
C ALA A 45 -11.51 6.85 3.60
N ASN A 46 -11.73 5.76 2.88
CA ASN A 46 -11.15 4.47 3.18
C ASN A 46 -9.68 4.44 2.69
N TRP A 47 -8.83 3.78 3.46
CA TRP A 47 -7.45 3.47 3.09
C TRP A 47 -7.27 1.95 3.07
N PRO A 48 -7.78 1.25 2.03
CA PRO A 48 -8.06 -0.18 2.07
C PRO A 48 -6.83 -1.08 1.95
N ALA A 49 -5.68 -0.53 1.58
CA ALA A 49 -4.46 -1.28 1.30
C ALA A 49 -3.21 -0.46 1.67
N TRP A 50 -2.06 -1.09 1.67
CA TRP A 50 -0.79 -0.39 1.74
C TRP A 50 -0.68 0.59 0.56
N ARG A 51 -0.41 1.87 0.88
CA ARG A 51 -0.41 3.01 -0.04
C ARG A 51 -1.79 3.39 -0.63
N GLY A 52 -2.90 3.01 0.02
CA GLY A 52 -4.25 3.45 -0.33
C GLY A 52 -4.91 2.64 -1.44
N ALA A 53 -6.04 3.14 -1.92
CA ALA A 53 -6.89 2.43 -2.88
C ALA A 53 -6.21 2.20 -4.24
N ASN A 54 -5.36 3.12 -4.67
CA ASN A 54 -4.66 3.07 -5.96
C ASN A 54 -3.21 2.60 -5.81
N ALA A 55 -2.75 2.26 -4.60
CA ALA A 55 -1.37 1.90 -4.29
C ALA A 55 -0.32 2.98 -4.68
N ASP A 56 -0.76 4.24 -4.83
CA ASP A 56 0.05 5.39 -5.26
C ASP A 56 0.55 6.27 -4.11
N GLY A 57 0.01 6.07 -2.88
CA GLY A 57 0.33 6.88 -1.71
C GLY A 57 -0.35 8.26 -1.71
N ILE A 58 -1.41 8.44 -2.51
CA ILE A 58 -2.13 9.70 -2.66
C ILE A 58 -3.51 9.60 -2.03
N SER A 59 -3.90 10.63 -1.27
CA SER A 59 -5.22 10.76 -0.66
C SER A 59 -5.89 12.06 -1.08
N THR A 60 -7.20 12.00 -1.24
CA THR A 60 -8.04 13.18 -1.47
C THR A 60 -8.51 13.86 -0.19
N GLU A 61 -8.17 13.32 0.98
CA GLU A 61 -8.52 13.90 2.27
C GLU A 61 -7.96 15.32 2.44
N LYS A 62 -8.70 16.13 3.18
CA LYS A 62 -8.40 17.54 3.44
C LYS A 62 -8.34 17.82 4.93
N ASN A 63 -7.82 18.99 5.29
CA ASN A 63 -7.72 19.48 6.67
C ASN A 63 -6.91 18.56 7.59
N LEU A 64 -5.90 17.90 7.02
CA LEU A 64 -5.02 17.03 7.78
C LEU A 64 -4.07 17.83 8.68
N PRO A 65 -3.72 17.33 9.86
CA PRO A 65 -2.80 17.99 10.79
C PRO A 65 -1.45 18.28 10.14
N VAL A 66 -0.89 19.46 10.44
CA VAL A 66 0.45 19.86 10.01
C VAL A 66 1.44 19.80 11.19
N LYS A 67 0.99 20.21 12.38
CA LYS A 67 1.81 20.26 13.59
C LYS A 67 1.22 19.36 14.68
N TRP A 68 2.08 18.58 15.29
CA TRP A 68 1.77 17.73 16.45
C TRP A 68 3.04 17.35 17.21
N SER A 69 2.87 16.82 18.39
CA SER A 69 3.93 16.22 19.21
C SER A 69 3.40 14.97 19.91
N LYS A 70 4.17 14.39 20.82
CA LYS A 70 3.71 13.28 21.66
C LYS A 70 2.54 13.67 22.61
N ASP A 71 2.38 14.98 22.88
CA ASP A 71 1.40 15.50 23.84
C ASP A 71 0.39 16.48 23.19
N GLU A 72 0.63 16.89 21.92
CA GLU A 72 -0.21 17.87 21.24
C GLU A 72 -0.87 17.26 19.99
N ASN A 73 -2.16 17.53 19.81
CA ASN A 73 -2.98 17.04 18.69
C ASN A 73 -3.07 15.50 18.63
N VAL A 74 -2.91 14.81 19.75
CA VAL A 74 -3.12 13.37 19.88
C VAL A 74 -4.56 13.11 20.30
N ARG A 75 -5.34 12.42 19.45
CA ARG A 75 -6.69 11.96 19.83
C ARG A 75 -6.62 10.75 20.75
N TRP A 76 -5.81 9.78 20.35
CA TRP A 76 -5.55 8.59 21.14
C TRP A 76 -4.22 7.95 20.73
N ARG A 77 -3.69 7.16 21.66
CA ARG A 77 -2.50 6.33 21.49
C ARG A 77 -2.74 4.95 22.10
N VAL A 78 -2.61 3.91 21.30
CA VAL A 78 -2.77 2.52 21.76
C VAL A 78 -1.40 1.85 21.78
N PRO A 79 -0.94 1.34 22.92
CA PRO A 79 0.31 0.58 23.00
C PRO A 79 0.25 -0.68 22.13
N LEU A 80 1.34 -0.98 21.44
CA LEU A 80 1.54 -2.23 20.71
C LEU A 80 2.59 -3.08 21.46
N PRO A 81 2.38 -4.40 21.59
CA PRO A 81 3.22 -5.23 22.46
C PRO A 81 4.63 -5.42 21.93
N GLU A 82 4.82 -5.45 20.61
CA GLU A 82 6.09 -5.69 19.96
C GLU A 82 6.27 -4.85 18.70
N ALA A 83 7.52 -4.69 18.26
CA ALA A 83 7.84 -3.99 17.03
C ALA A 83 7.25 -4.70 15.80
N GLY A 84 6.75 -3.91 14.85
CA GLY A 84 6.28 -4.36 13.55
C GLY A 84 6.22 -3.19 12.59
N ASN A 85 6.33 -3.46 11.28
CA ASN A 85 6.40 -2.43 10.25
C ASN A 85 5.11 -2.29 9.42
N SER A 86 4.12 -3.16 9.62
CA SER A 86 2.86 -3.10 8.88
C SER A 86 2.24 -1.70 8.97
N THR A 87 1.90 -1.13 7.85
CA THR A 87 1.10 0.09 7.78
C THR A 87 -0.36 -0.24 8.07
N PRO A 88 -1.06 0.49 8.95
CA PRO A 88 -2.48 0.25 9.18
C PRO A 88 -3.29 0.53 7.92
N ILE A 89 -4.41 -0.19 7.76
CA ILE A 89 -5.43 0.11 6.76
C ILE A 89 -6.73 0.48 7.45
N VAL A 90 -7.58 1.22 6.74
CA VAL A 90 -8.84 1.74 7.30
C VAL A 90 -10.00 1.45 6.36
N TRP A 91 -11.10 0.98 6.95
CA TRP A 91 -12.39 0.88 6.27
C TRP A 91 -13.53 1.22 7.23
N GLY A 92 -14.23 2.29 6.95
CA GLY A 92 -15.28 2.80 7.82
C GLY A 92 -14.77 3.14 9.22
N ASP A 93 -15.30 2.48 10.22
CA ASP A 93 -14.95 2.61 11.63
C ASP A 93 -13.87 1.63 12.12
N ARG A 94 -13.23 0.89 11.20
CA ARG A 94 -12.28 -0.17 11.50
C ARG A 94 -10.88 0.17 11.04
N ILE A 95 -9.90 -0.12 11.89
CA ILE A 95 -8.48 -0.11 11.57
C ILE A 95 -7.98 -1.55 11.65
N PHE A 96 -7.23 -1.98 10.64
CA PHE A 96 -6.60 -3.30 10.64
C PHE A 96 -5.09 -3.13 10.55
N VAL A 97 -4.36 -3.88 11.38
CA VAL A 97 -2.90 -3.86 11.42
C VAL A 97 -2.37 -5.24 11.82
N THR A 98 -1.30 -5.71 11.17
CA THR A 98 -0.65 -6.95 11.60
C THR A 98 0.29 -6.70 12.76
N GLN A 99 0.37 -7.63 13.70
CA GLN A 99 1.13 -7.49 14.93
C GLN A 99 1.74 -8.81 15.37
N PRO A 100 3.06 -8.88 15.60
CA PRO A 100 3.65 -10.03 16.27
C PRO A 100 3.28 -10.04 17.76
N LEU A 101 3.11 -11.23 18.31
CA LEU A 101 2.85 -11.45 19.73
C LEU A 101 3.52 -12.76 20.15
N GLY A 102 4.78 -12.69 20.58
CA GLY A 102 5.61 -13.85 20.83
C GLY A 102 5.78 -14.70 19.56
N ASP A 103 5.35 -15.96 19.67
CA ASP A 103 5.34 -16.91 18.55
C ASP A 103 4.11 -16.78 17.64
N ARG A 104 3.21 -15.85 17.92
CA ARG A 104 2.02 -15.63 17.09
C ARG A 104 2.21 -14.49 16.08
N ARG A 105 1.66 -14.69 14.90
CA ARG A 105 1.46 -13.68 13.88
C ARG A 105 -0.01 -13.32 13.88
N THR A 106 -0.35 -12.06 14.14
CA THR A 106 -1.74 -11.66 14.36
C THR A 106 -2.16 -10.50 13.47
N LEU A 107 -3.46 -10.45 13.21
CA LEU A 107 -4.19 -9.33 12.66
C LEU A 107 -5.06 -8.75 13.79
N MET A 108 -4.86 -7.48 14.10
CA MET A 108 -5.69 -6.72 15.03
C MET A 108 -6.71 -5.90 14.26
N CYS A 109 -7.94 -5.87 14.75
CA CYS A 109 -8.98 -4.93 14.34
C CYS A 109 -9.25 -3.98 15.51
N LEU A 110 -9.09 -2.68 15.26
CA LEU A 110 -9.33 -1.65 16.26
C LEU A 110 -10.45 -0.72 15.80
N ASN A 111 -11.16 -0.15 16.77
CA ASN A 111 -12.12 0.92 16.52
C ASN A 111 -11.38 2.21 16.15
N ARG A 112 -11.79 2.86 15.06
CA ARG A 112 -11.12 4.07 14.56
C ARG A 112 -11.27 5.27 15.49
N ALA A 113 -12.41 5.38 16.20
CA ALA A 113 -12.69 6.57 16.99
C ALA A 113 -11.83 6.66 18.27
N ASP A 114 -11.52 5.53 18.91
CA ASP A 114 -10.86 5.48 20.22
C ASP A 114 -9.68 4.50 20.28
N GLY A 115 -9.38 3.79 19.19
CA GLY A 115 -8.28 2.81 19.12
C GLY A 115 -8.52 1.53 19.91
N LYS A 116 -9.71 1.30 20.48
CA LYS A 116 -9.99 0.07 21.24
C LYS A 116 -9.88 -1.17 20.36
N LEU A 117 -9.25 -2.21 20.89
CA LEU A 117 -9.20 -3.51 20.27
C LEU A 117 -10.60 -4.12 20.22
N LEU A 118 -11.08 -4.44 19.02
CA LEU A 118 -12.36 -5.10 18.78
C LEU A 118 -12.18 -6.61 18.74
N TRP A 119 -11.17 -7.07 18.03
CA TRP A 119 -10.77 -8.46 17.99
C TRP A 119 -9.32 -8.60 17.49
N GLN A 120 -8.74 -9.76 17.78
CA GLN A 120 -7.41 -10.14 17.32
C GLN A 120 -7.42 -11.60 16.92
N GLN A 121 -7.03 -11.89 15.69
CA GLN A 121 -6.93 -13.23 15.13
C GLN A 121 -5.50 -13.48 14.64
N GLY A 122 -5.14 -14.73 14.45
CA GLY A 122 -3.81 -15.06 13.93
C GLY A 122 -3.44 -16.51 14.12
N VAL A 123 -2.19 -16.81 13.84
CA VAL A 123 -1.61 -18.15 13.83
C VAL A 123 -0.40 -18.20 14.76
N THR A 124 -0.21 -19.33 15.45
CA THR A 124 1.05 -19.66 16.11
C THR A 124 1.99 -20.22 15.07
N THR A 125 3.18 -19.60 14.93
CA THR A 125 4.18 -20.07 13.96
C THR A 125 4.68 -21.46 14.35
N LYS A 126 4.81 -22.32 13.36
CA LYS A 126 5.33 -23.67 13.55
C LYS A 126 6.85 -23.71 13.47
N GLU A 127 7.42 -22.81 12.68
CA GLU A 127 8.84 -22.76 12.42
C GLU A 127 9.34 -21.32 12.46
N LYS A 128 10.48 -21.12 13.10
CA LYS A 128 11.11 -19.80 13.15
C LYS A 128 11.69 -19.48 11.77
N GLU A 129 11.13 -18.48 11.10
CA GLU A 129 11.72 -17.94 9.88
C GLU A 129 12.75 -16.85 10.20
N PRO A 130 13.73 -16.61 9.31
CA PRO A 130 14.66 -15.52 9.46
C PRO A 130 13.95 -14.17 9.40
N THR A 131 14.46 -13.20 10.15
CA THR A 131 14.04 -11.82 10.08
C THR A 131 15.24 -10.91 10.43
N HIS A 132 15.15 -9.63 10.11
CA HIS A 132 16.19 -8.66 10.41
C HIS A 132 15.71 -7.68 11.49
N GLY A 133 16.62 -7.15 12.30
CA GLY A 133 16.24 -6.22 13.37
C GLY A 133 15.51 -4.95 12.90
N THR A 134 15.63 -4.59 11.63
CA THR A 134 14.89 -3.48 11.01
C THR A 134 13.64 -3.95 10.25
N ASN A 135 13.48 -5.25 10.03
CA ASN A 135 12.31 -5.86 9.39
C ASN A 135 11.78 -7.00 10.27
N PRO A 136 11.13 -6.67 11.41
CA PRO A 136 10.56 -7.67 12.31
C PRO A 136 9.40 -8.41 11.65
N PHE A 137 8.87 -9.42 12.31
CA PHE A 137 7.68 -10.14 11.87
C PHE A 137 6.48 -9.20 11.68
N CYS A 138 5.51 -9.62 10.88
CA CYS A 138 4.31 -8.83 10.59
C CYS A 138 4.63 -7.47 9.93
N SER A 139 5.52 -7.46 8.95
CA SER A 139 5.83 -6.27 8.17
C SER A 139 4.88 -6.07 6.99
N ALA A 140 4.29 -7.13 6.44
CA ALA A 140 3.24 -7.02 5.43
C ALA A 140 1.98 -6.37 6.00
N SER A 141 1.43 -5.40 5.26
CA SER A 141 0.18 -4.72 5.60
C SER A 141 -1.02 -5.55 5.12
N PRO A 142 -2.15 -5.55 5.83
CA PRO A 142 -3.36 -6.19 5.33
C PRO A 142 -3.98 -5.42 4.17
N VAL A 143 -4.97 -6.05 3.50
CA VAL A 143 -5.80 -5.42 2.46
C VAL A 143 -7.26 -5.78 2.68
N THR A 144 -8.17 -4.87 2.32
CA THR A 144 -9.62 -5.09 2.45
C THR A 144 -10.39 -4.61 1.22
N ASP A 145 -11.52 -5.24 0.94
CA ASP A 145 -12.52 -4.80 -0.04
C ASP A 145 -13.82 -4.31 0.61
N GLY A 146 -13.84 -4.15 1.94
CA GLY A 146 -15.01 -3.75 2.72
C GLY A 146 -15.88 -4.91 3.20
N GLU A 147 -15.64 -6.13 2.73
CA GLU A 147 -16.34 -7.35 3.18
C GLU A 147 -15.39 -8.30 3.92
N ARG A 148 -14.13 -8.33 3.48
CA ARG A 148 -13.09 -9.23 3.99
C ARG A 148 -11.76 -8.51 4.17
N VAL A 149 -10.94 -9.06 5.04
CA VAL A 149 -9.55 -8.62 5.25
C VAL A 149 -8.64 -9.78 4.94
N ILE A 150 -7.69 -9.55 4.03
CA ILE A 150 -6.68 -10.57 3.65
C ILE A 150 -5.32 -10.11 4.19
N VAL A 151 -4.59 -11.05 4.79
CA VAL A 151 -3.30 -10.78 5.42
C VAL A 151 -2.30 -11.89 5.12
N SER A 152 -1.06 -11.53 4.82
CA SER A 152 0.07 -12.46 4.71
C SER A 152 0.84 -12.51 6.03
N PHE A 153 1.02 -13.72 6.52
CA PHE A 153 1.90 -14.05 7.65
C PHE A 153 3.16 -14.77 7.18
N ALA A 154 3.64 -14.40 5.99
CA ALA A 154 4.85 -14.95 5.37
C ALA A 154 4.82 -16.49 5.25
N SER A 155 5.77 -17.22 5.84
CA SER A 155 5.79 -18.69 5.81
C SER A 155 4.59 -19.35 6.46
N ASP A 156 3.92 -18.66 7.40
CA ASP A 156 2.71 -19.18 8.04
C ASP A 156 1.48 -19.07 7.12
N GLY A 157 1.57 -18.36 6.00
CA GLY A 157 0.58 -18.37 4.92
C GLY A 157 -0.23 -17.09 4.72
N LEU A 158 -1.27 -17.22 3.90
CA LEU A 158 -2.22 -16.16 3.55
C LEU A 158 -3.59 -16.48 4.18
N TYR A 159 -4.14 -15.52 4.91
CA TYR A 159 -5.38 -15.70 5.67
C TYR A 159 -6.41 -14.64 5.27
N CYS A 160 -7.68 -15.05 5.28
CA CYS A 160 -8.81 -14.19 5.03
C CYS A 160 -9.81 -14.25 6.17
N TYR A 161 -10.19 -13.11 6.68
CA TYR A 161 -11.17 -12.95 7.75
C TYR A 161 -12.31 -12.04 7.28
N ASP A 162 -13.50 -12.22 7.84
CA ASP A 162 -14.55 -11.22 7.74
C ASP A 162 -14.32 -10.09 8.78
N PHE A 163 -15.17 -9.06 8.75
CA PHE A 163 -15.03 -7.92 9.65
C PHE A 163 -15.38 -8.23 11.12
N SER A 164 -15.95 -9.40 11.40
CA SER A 164 -16.15 -9.90 12.76
C SER A 164 -14.93 -10.66 13.31
N GLY A 165 -13.94 -10.93 12.46
CA GLY A 165 -12.75 -11.71 12.80
C GLY A 165 -12.91 -13.21 12.56
N LYS A 166 -14.01 -13.65 11.92
CA LYS A 166 -14.18 -15.06 11.54
C LYS A 166 -13.28 -15.40 10.35
N GLU A 167 -12.47 -16.47 10.48
CA GLU A 167 -11.69 -17.01 9.37
C GLU A 167 -12.63 -17.52 8.27
N LEU A 168 -12.46 -17.00 7.05
CA LEU A 168 -13.20 -17.43 5.87
C LEU A 168 -12.45 -18.51 5.09
N TRP A 169 -11.15 -18.32 4.92
CA TRP A 169 -10.26 -19.29 4.30
C TRP A 169 -8.80 -18.98 4.67
N LYS A 170 -7.92 -19.98 4.45
CA LYS A 170 -6.47 -19.84 4.59
C LYS A 170 -5.72 -20.65 3.56
N ARG A 171 -4.49 -20.26 3.29
CA ARG A 171 -3.50 -20.95 2.45
C ARG A 171 -2.22 -21.09 3.27
N THR A 172 -1.91 -22.29 3.71
CA THR A 172 -0.69 -22.64 4.48
C THR A 172 0.28 -23.48 3.68
N ASP A 173 0.01 -23.62 2.39
CA ASP A 173 0.74 -24.43 1.41
C ASP A 173 1.59 -23.59 0.45
N LEU A 174 1.81 -22.31 0.76
CA LEU A 174 2.52 -21.38 -0.14
C LEU A 174 4.03 -21.63 -0.14
N GLY A 175 4.59 -22.26 0.89
CA GLY A 175 6.00 -22.53 1.04
C GLY A 175 6.66 -21.71 2.15
N ARG A 176 8.00 -21.71 2.16
CA ARG A 176 8.79 -21.04 3.21
C ARG A 176 9.50 -19.83 2.67
N GLN A 177 9.55 -18.78 3.47
CA GLN A 177 10.32 -17.57 3.23
C GLN A 177 11.51 -17.56 4.17
N ILE A 178 12.69 -17.78 3.63
CA ILE A 178 13.91 -18.02 4.43
C ILE A 178 15.00 -16.97 4.20
N HIS A 179 14.68 -15.87 3.51
CA HIS A 179 15.66 -14.80 3.29
C HIS A 179 16.02 -14.12 4.61
N ILE A 180 17.32 -13.89 4.84
CA ILE A 180 17.86 -13.31 6.09
C ILE A 180 17.29 -11.94 6.47
N TRP A 181 16.71 -11.20 5.51
CA TRP A 181 16.07 -9.90 5.74
C TRP A 181 14.55 -10.00 5.90
N GLY A 182 14.01 -11.24 5.97
CA GLY A 182 12.58 -11.45 6.16
C GLY A 182 11.74 -11.06 4.95
N ASN A 183 10.44 -10.98 5.16
CA ASN A 183 9.42 -10.65 4.14
C ASN A 183 8.72 -9.33 4.48
N ALA A 184 8.17 -8.65 3.44
CA ALA A 184 7.41 -7.42 3.62
C ALA A 184 6.33 -7.19 2.54
N ALA A 185 6.25 -8.00 1.50
CA ALA A 185 5.27 -7.83 0.43
C ALA A 185 3.84 -7.96 0.96
N SER A 186 3.01 -6.97 0.65
CA SER A 186 1.61 -6.91 1.08
C SER A 186 0.69 -7.50 0.02
N PRO A 187 -0.41 -8.17 0.39
CA PRO A 187 -1.41 -8.61 -0.58
C PRO A 187 -2.16 -7.43 -1.20
N VAL A 188 -2.63 -7.61 -2.44
CA VAL A 188 -3.37 -6.61 -3.21
C VAL A 188 -4.66 -7.20 -3.75
N ILE A 189 -5.80 -6.54 -3.54
CA ILE A 189 -7.09 -6.96 -4.09
C ILE A 189 -7.36 -6.20 -5.39
N TYR A 190 -7.80 -6.94 -6.41
CA TYR A 190 -8.28 -6.40 -7.66
C TYR A 190 -9.44 -7.25 -8.19
N LYS A 191 -10.63 -6.65 -8.36
CA LYS A 191 -11.85 -7.36 -8.75
C LYS A 191 -12.12 -8.58 -7.85
N ASN A 192 -12.11 -9.80 -8.40
CA ASN A 192 -12.28 -11.05 -7.67
C ASN A 192 -10.95 -11.72 -7.27
N LEU A 193 -9.82 -11.08 -7.51
CA LEU A 193 -8.49 -11.63 -7.24
C LEU A 193 -7.81 -10.97 -6.05
N CYS A 194 -6.93 -11.71 -5.42
CA CYS A 194 -5.93 -11.22 -4.49
C CYS A 194 -4.55 -11.67 -4.99
N PHE A 195 -3.63 -10.72 -5.15
CA PHE A 195 -2.25 -10.96 -5.54
C PHE A 195 -1.34 -10.95 -4.32
N LEU A 196 -0.31 -11.78 -4.36
CA LEU A 196 0.77 -11.79 -3.38
C LEU A 196 2.09 -12.09 -4.08
N ASP A 197 3.07 -11.19 -3.92
CA ASP A 197 4.48 -11.49 -4.16
C ASP A 197 4.98 -12.37 -3.00
N PHE A 198 5.21 -13.65 -3.27
CA PHE A 198 5.68 -14.61 -2.29
C PHE A 198 7.17 -14.82 -2.46
N GLY A 199 7.92 -14.24 -1.55
CA GLY A 199 9.38 -14.23 -1.56
C GLY A 199 9.93 -13.02 -0.77
N PRO A 200 11.23 -12.80 -0.81
CA PRO A 200 12.25 -13.65 -1.43
C PRO A 200 12.56 -14.91 -0.63
N GLY A 201 13.10 -15.93 -1.29
CA GLY A 201 13.44 -17.21 -0.66
C GLY A 201 13.83 -18.27 -1.68
N GLU A 202 13.79 -19.53 -1.29
CA GLU A 202 14.04 -20.67 -2.19
C GLU A 202 13.03 -20.72 -3.34
N THR A 203 11.78 -20.40 -3.03
CA THR A 203 10.72 -20.23 -4.01
C THR A 203 10.30 -18.78 -4.03
N THR A 204 10.32 -18.16 -5.21
CA THR A 204 9.83 -16.80 -5.44
C THR A 204 8.81 -16.83 -6.57
N TYR A 205 7.64 -16.27 -6.33
CA TYR A 205 6.57 -16.25 -7.31
C TYR A 205 5.56 -15.15 -7.01
N LEU A 206 4.89 -14.69 -8.02
CA LEU A 206 3.68 -13.91 -7.90
C LEU A 206 2.47 -14.82 -8.08
N ILE A 207 1.55 -14.82 -7.12
CA ILE A 207 0.35 -15.65 -7.15
C ILE A 207 -0.90 -14.76 -7.18
N ALA A 208 -1.88 -15.17 -7.97
CA ALA A 208 -3.24 -14.68 -7.89
C ALA A 208 -4.15 -15.77 -7.33
N VAL A 209 -4.87 -15.45 -6.29
CA VAL A 209 -5.91 -16.31 -5.74
C VAL A 209 -7.28 -15.66 -5.87
N ASP A 210 -8.33 -16.45 -6.00
CA ASP A 210 -9.69 -15.96 -5.87
C ASP A 210 -9.90 -15.44 -4.44
N LYS A 211 -10.28 -14.18 -4.29
CA LYS A 211 -10.35 -13.51 -2.99
C LYS A 211 -11.42 -14.07 -2.04
N LYS A 212 -12.42 -14.81 -2.59
CA LYS A 212 -13.51 -15.40 -1.79
C LYS A 212 -13.17 -16.78 -1.28
N THR A 213 -12.34 -17.53 -2.01
CA THR A 213 -12.08 -18.95 -1.74
C THR A 213 -10.62 -19.27 -1.44
N GLY A 214 -9.69 -18.37 -1.75
CA GLY A 214 -8.25 -18.62 -1.65
C GLY A 214 -7.69 -19.57 -2.71
N LYS A 215 -8.52 -20.06 -3.68
CA LYS A 215 -8.06 -20.94 -4.74
C LYS A 215 -7.13 -20.22 -5.70
N THR A 216 -6.01 -20.86 -6.07
CA THR A 216 -5.08 -20.32 -7.06
C THR A 216 -5.76 -20.20 -8.42
N ILE A 217 -5.65 -19.03 -9.03
CA ILE A 217 -6.12 -18.74 -10.39
C ILE A 217 -4.93 -18.85 -11.35
N TRP A 218 -3.81 -18.21 -11.00
CA TRP A 218 -2.54 -18.35 -11.71
C TRP A 218 -1.36 -18.13 -10.77
N LYS A 219 -0.19 -18.59 -11.19
CA LYS A 219 1.07 -18.47 -10.46
C LYS A 219 2.21 -18.27 -11.48
N ASN A 220 3.02 -17.24 -11.29
CA ASN A 220 4.21 -16.98 -12.09
C ASN A 220 5.43 -17.19 -11.20
N GLU A 221 6.20 -18.21 -11.49
CA GLU A 221 7.45 -18.47 -10.81
C GLU A 221 8.56 -17.59 -11.39
N GLU A 222 9.33 -16.98 -10.53
CA GLU A 222 10.53 -16.25 -10.87
C GLU A 222 11.75 -17.02 -10.39
N PRO A 223 12.91 -16.88 -11.04
CA PRO A 223 14.12 -17.50 -10.54
C PRO A 223 14.35 -17.08 -9.10
N GLY A 224 14.25 -18.04 -8.18
CA GLY A 224 14.59 -17.85 -6.78
C GLY A 224 16.07 -17.47 -6.67
N GLY A 225 16.38 -16.62 -5.74
CA GLY A 225 17.75 -16.38 -5.31
C GLY A 225 18.08 -17.27 -4.12
N ASP A 226 19.36 -17.38 -3.80
CA ASP A 226 19.79 -17.88 -2.53
C ASP A 226 19.06 -17.19 -1.40
N SER A 227 18.85 -17.90 -0.31
CA SER A 227 18.29 -17.39 0.95
C SER A 227 19.11 -16.24 1.57
N GLY A 228 20.11 -15.73 0.87
CA GLY A 228 21.08 -14.75 1.38
C GLY A 228 22.17 -15.38 2.25
N ASN A 229 22.14 -16.67 2.47
CA ASN A 229 23.27 -17.38 3.03
C ASN A 229 24.32 -17.56 1.94
N PRO A 230 25.58 -17.21 2.17
CA PRO A 230 26.65 -17.59 1.25
C PRO A 230 26.61 -19.11 1.10
N PRO A 231 26.80 -19.65 -0.13
CA PRO A 231 26.93 -21.08 -0.31
C PRO A 231 28.00 -21.60 0.67
N ALA A 232 27.70 -22.72 1.32
CA ALA A 232 28.68 -23.37 2.17
C ALA A 232 29.97 -23.52 1.34
N ALA A 233 31.10 -23.05 1.86
CA ALA A 233 32.37 -23.21 1.18
C ALA A 233 32.54 -24.70 0.82
N PRO A 234 32.98 -25.03 -0.41
CA PRO A 234 33.24 -26.39 -0.78
C PRO A 234 34.11 -27.05 0.31
N LYS A 235 33.74 -28.23 0.79
CA LYS A 235 34.47 -28.95 1.86
C LYS A 235 35.93 -29.15 1.54
N ASP A 236 36.31 -29.03 0.29
CA ASP A 236 37.66 -29.29 -0.27
C ASP A 236 38.36 -28.00 -0.72
N ALA A 237 37.91 -26.79 -0.29
CA ALA A 237 38.64 -25.57 -0.59
C ALA A 237 39.99 -25.56 0.11
N PRO A 238 41.13 -25.34 -0.60
CA PRO A 238 42.45 -25.29 -0.01
C PRO A 238 42.45 -24.24 1.14
N LYS A 239 42.88 -24.67 2.32
CA LYS A 239 43.12 -23.74 3.42
C LYS A 239 44.39 -22.96 3.11
N ASP A 240 44.21 -21.66 2.89
CA ASP A 240 45.16 -20.59 3.12
C ASP A 240 46.32 -20.36 2.14
N ALA A 241 46.20 -19.24 1.44
CA ALA A 241 47.36 -18.37 1.20
C ALA A 241 47.23 -17.15 2.15
N PRO A 242 48.28 -16.77 2.90
CA PRO A 242 48.21 -15.60 3.78
C PRO A 242 48.23 -14.33 2.92
N GLY A 243 47.20 -13.50 2.99
CA GLY A 243 47.21 -12.15 2.46
C GLY A 243 46.04 -11.66 1.63
N GLU A 244 45.20 -12.51 1.07
CA GLU A 244 43.98 -12.09 0.40
C GLU A 244 42.74 -12.57 1.14
N LYS A 245 42.02 -11.64 1.77
CA LYS A 245 40.62 -11.87 2.12
C LYS A 245 39.85 -12.04 0.81
N LYS A 246 39.87 -13.25 0.24
CA LYS A 246 38.95 -13.62 -0.83
C LYS A 246 37.55 -13.44 -0.26
N ALA A 247 36.84 -12.41 -0.73
CA ALA A 247 35.42 -12.27 -0.47
C ALA A 247 34.79 -13.63 -0.81
N ALA A 248 34.12 -14.25 0.15
CA ALA A 248 33.35 -15.46 -0.09
C ALA A 248 32.53 -15.27 -1.37
N PRO A 249 32.41 -16.28 -2.26
CA PRO A 249 31.56 -16.16 -3.43
C PRO A 249 30.19 -15.71 -2.94
N ARG A 250 29.82 -14.48 -3.25
CA ARG A 250 28.50 -13.96 -2.93
C ARG A 250 27.53 -14.77 -3.76
N GLY A 251 26.74 -15.62 -3.14
CA GLY A 251 25.60 -16.25 -3.78
C GLY A 251 24.81 -15.17 -4.52
N LYS A 252 24.07 -15.52 -5.54
CA LYS A 252 23.20 -14.57 -6.25
C LYS A 252 22.08 -14.16 -5.32
N TRP A 253 22.31 -13.11 -4.54
CA TRP A 253 21.26 -12.50 -3.73
C TRP A 253 20.25 -11.89 -4.67
N LEU A 254 19.12 -12.58 -4.84
CA LEU A 254 18.00 -12.13 -5.65
C LEU A 254 16.80 -11.96 -4.73
N GLY A 255 16.00 -10.94 -4.95
CA GLY A 255 14.77 -10.80 -4.21
C GLY A 255 13.99 -9.55 -4.53
N SER A 256 12.67 -9.68 -4.38
CA SER A 256 11.73 -8.58 -4.43
C SER A 256 10.94 -8.57 -3.12
N TRP A 257 10.79 -7.38 -2.54
CA TRP A 257 9.91 -7.08 -1.40
C TRP A 257 8.77 -6.17 -1.83
N THR A 258 8.52 -6.07 -3.12
CA THR A 258 7.60 -5.08 -3.68
C THR A 258 6.15 -5.53 -3.55
N THR A 259 5.28 -4.55 -3.38
CA THR A 259 3.84 -4.75 -3.47
C THR A 259 3.38 -4.26 -4.83
N PRO A 260 2.79 -5.11 -5.68
CA PRO A 260 2.47 -4.77 -7.06
C PRO A 260 1.24 -3.85 -7.15
N PRO A 261 1.35 -2.63 -7.72
CA PRO A 261 0.19 -1.79 -7.99
C PRO A 261 -0.52 -2.22 -9.30
N ILE A 262 -1.80 -1.86 -9.39
CA ILE A 262 -2.57 -1.93 -10.64
C ILE A 262 -2.57 -0.54 -11.28
N ILE A 263 -2.27 -0.48 -12.57
CA ILE A 263 -2.37 0.74 -13.38
C ILE A 263 -3.34 0.57 -14.53
N ASN A 264 -3.89 1.67 -15.02
CA ASN A 264 -4.67 1.69 -16.26
C ASN A 264 -3.83 2.22 -17.41
N GLU A 265 -3.66 1.41 -18.44
CA GLU A 265 -2.91 1.73 -19.65
C GLU A 265 -3.89 1.95 -20.83
N GLY A 266 -4.48 3.15 -20.92
CA GLY A 266 -5.38 3.47 -22.02
C GLY A 266 -6.64 2.59 -22.08
N GLY A 267 -7.25 2.31 -20.93
CA GLY A 267 -8.46 1.48 -20.80
C GLY A 267 -8.19 0.01 -20.50
N ARG A 268 -6.92 -0.39 -20.40
CA ARG A 268 -6.51 -1.75 -20.05
C ARG A 268 -5.76 -1.75 -18.72
N ASP A 269 -6.23 -2.52 -17.74
CA ASP A 269 -5.57 -2.64 -16.45
C ASP A 269 -4.37 -3.59 -16.52
N SER A 270 -3.26 -3.19 -15.93
CA SER A 270 -2.00 -3.96 -15.82
C SER A 270 -1.51 -4.03 -14.39
N LEU A 271 -1.06 -5.21 -13.98
CA LEU A 271 -0.39 -5.44 -12.70
C LEU A 271 1.11 -5.20 -12.90
N LEU A 272 1.66 -4.21 -12.21
CA LEU A 272 3.08 -3.92 -12.28
C LEU A 272 3.85 -4.72 -11.24
N MET A 273 4.98 -5.28 -11.64
CA MET A 273 5.88 -5.98 -10.73
C MET A 273 7.34 -5.59 -11.00
N SER A 274 8.05 -5.24 -9.94
CA SER A 274 9.50 -5.03 -10.00
C SER A 274 10.21 -6.30 -9.52
N TRP A 275 10.81 -7.01 -10.46
CA TRP A 275 11.62 -8.20 -10.20
C TRP A 275 13.11 -7.88 -10.19
N PRO A 276 13.96 -8.77 -9.65
CA PRO A 276 15.39 -8.72 -9.91
C PRO A 276 15.68 -8.55 -11.40
N GLY A 277 16.38 -7.47 -11.75
CA GLY A 277 16.78 -7.15 -13.11
C GLY A 277 15.75 -6.43 -13.98
N ARG A 278 14.45 -6.44 -13.69
CA ARG A 278 13.44 -5.87 -14.58
C ARG A 278 12.18 -5.36 -13.87
N LEU A 279 11.55 -4.37 -14.48
CA LEU A 279 10.16 -4.01 -14.26
C LEU A 279 9.31 -4.71 -15.31
N CYS A 280 8.16 -5.29 -14.93
CA CYS A 280 7.23 -5.85 -15.89
C CYS A 280 5.78 -5.44 -15.61
N ALA A 281 4.95 -5.51 -16.64
CA ALA A 281 3.50 -5.37 -16.57
C ALA A 281 2.83 -6.67 -17.02
N LEU A 282 1.92 -7.14 -16.19
CA LEU A 282 1.23 -8.40 -16.37
C LEU A 282 -0.26 -8.16 -16.62
N ASP A 283 -0.88 -9.05 -17.35
CA ASP A 283 -2.34 -9.16 -17.35
C ASP A 283 -2.81 -9.63 -15.97
N PRO A 284 -3.59 -8.83 -15.22
CA PRO A 284 -3.97 -9.22 -13.87
C PRO A 284 -4.85 -10.46 -13.81
N MET A 285 -5.61 -10.78 -14.87
CA MET A 285 -6.53 -11.91 -14.88
C MET A 285 -5.85 -13.24 -15.22
N THR A 286 -4.74 -13.19 -15.98
CA THR A 286 -4.06 -14.39 -16.49
C THR A 286 -2.62 -14.54 -16.01
N GLY A 287 -2.01 -13.49 -15.46
CA GLY A 287 -0.60 -13.44 -15.10
C GLY A 287 0.35 -13.33 -16.30
N LYS A 288 -0.16 -13.29 -17.54
CA LYS A 288 0.68 -13.22 -18.74
C LYS A 288 1.41 -11.88 -18.81
N GLU A 289 2.74 -11.92 -18.96
CA GLU A 289 3.54 -10.73 -19.16
C GLU A 289 3.18 -10.07 -20.49
N ARG A 290 2.98 -8.76 -20.45
CA ARG A 290 2.63 -7.92 -21.60
C ARG A 290 3.86 -7.21 -22.13
N TRP A 291 4.59 -6.57 -21.20
CA TRP A 291 5.85 -5.90 -21.51
C TRP A 291 6.77 -5.91 -20.29
N ASN A 292 8.04 -5.73 -20.54
CA ASN A 292 9.04 -5.54 -19.50
C ASN A 292 10.10 -4.52 -19.93
N SER A 293 10.82 -3.97 -18.94
CA SER A 293 12.01 -3.14 -19.15
C SER A 293 13.09 -3.59 -18.18
N THR A 294 14.26 -3.92 -18.71
CA THR A 294 15.42 -4.34 -17.92
C THR A 294 16.11 -3.15 -17.24
N GLY A 295 17.00 -3.40 -16.29
CA GLY A 295 17.86 -2.37 -15.69
C GLY A 295 17.72 -2.22 -14.19
N LEU A 296 16.86 -2.99 -13.49
CA LEU A 296 16.86 -3.06 -12.03
C LEU A 296 18.02 -3.91 -11.52
N THR A 297 18.42 -3.70 -10.26
CA THR A 297 19.46 -4.51 -9.60
C THR A 297 18.88 -5.84 -9.07
N PRO A 298 19.73 -6.79 -8.65
CA PRO A 298 19.29 -8.09 -8.14
C PRO A 298 18.37 -8.07 -6.92
N LEU A 299 18.38 -6.97 -6.15
CA LEU A 299 17.53 -6.78 -4.97
C LEU A 299 16.65 -5.57 -5.19
N VAL A 300 15.34 -5.74 -5.02
CA VAL A 300 14.35 -4.69 -5.24
C VAL A 300 13.45 -4.55 -4.02
N TYR A 301 13.49 -3.38 -3.40
CA TYR A 301 12.79 -3.11 -2.14
C TYR A 301 11.59 -2.18 -2.30
N THR A 302 11.62 -1.28 -3.29
CA THR A 302 10.58 -0.27 -3.45
C THR A 302 9.54 -0.71 -4.47
N SER A 303 8.28 -0.50 -4.17
CA SER A 303 7.20 -0.76 -5.11
C SER A 303 7.20 0.28 -6.25
N PRO A 304 6.84 -0.10 -7.47
CA PRO A 304 6.69 0.83 -8.57
C PRO A 304 5.67 1.92 -8.23
N ILE A 305 5.93 3.13 -8.71
CA ILE A 305 5.00 4.25 -8.65
C ILE A 305 4.65 4.70 -10.07
N HIS A 306 3.48 5.28 -10.25
CA HIS A 306 3.01 5.65 -11.58
C HIS A 306 2.16 6.92 -11.58
N ALA A 307 2.25 7.68 -12.64
CA ALA A 307 1.34 8.78 -12.97
C ALA A 307 1.47 9.15 -14.45
N ASN A 308 0.42 9.68 -15.06
CA ASN A 308 0.44 10.25 -16.41
C ASN A 308 1.02 9.30 -17.48
N GLY A 309 0.78 7.99 -17.37
CA GLY A 309 1.30 7.00 -18.30
C GLY A 309 2.80 6.72 -18.15
N ILE A 310 3.44 7.18 -17.08
CA ILE A 310 4.84 6.88 -16.75
C ILE A 310 4.88 6.02 -15.50
N VAL A 311 5.68 4.96 -15.56
CA VAL A 311 5.98 4.08 -14.43
C VAL A 311 7.44 4.30 -14.02
N VAL A 312 7.66 4.48 -12.72
CA VAL A 312 9.00 4.60 -12.13
C VAL A 312 9.25 3.41 -11.21
N ALA A 313 10.34 2.70 -11.43
CA ALA A 313 10.81 1.62 -10.59
C ALA A 313 12.19 1.93 -10.03
N MET A 314 12.38 1.72 -8.75
CA MET A 314 13.64 1.93 -8.05
C MET A 314 14.00 0.68 -7.26
N SER A 315 15.24 0.22 -7.36
CA SER A 315 15.65 -1.00 -6.65
C SER A 315 15.78 -0.79 -5.14
N GLY A 316 16.24 0.38 -4.72
CA GLY A 316 16.57 0.66 -3.32
C GLY A 316 18.01 0.30 -2.96
N PHE A 317 18.45 0.70 -1.75
CA PHE A 317 19.82 0.48 -1.23
C PHE A 317 20.95 0.93 -2.16
N GLY A 318 20.76 2.04 -2.88
CA GLY A 318 21.76 2.54 -3.84
C GLY A 318 21.79 1.72 -5.13
N GLY A 319 20.81 0.88 -5.38
CA GLY A 319 20.58 0.20 -6.64
C GLY A 319 20.07 1.14 -7.73
N SER A 320 19.75 0.59 -8.88
CA SER A 320 19.29 1.35 -10.04
C SER A 320 17.87 1.91 -9.88
N ALA A 321 17.57 2.90 -10.72
CA ALA A 321 16.20 3.43 -10.90
C ALA A 321 15.98 3.68 -12.40
N LEU A 322 14.72 3.52 -12.83
CA LEU A 322 14.32 3.76 -14.22
C LEU A 322 12.89 4.29 -14.32
N ALA A 323 12.60 5.01 -15.38
CA ALA A 323 11.24 5.35 -15.77
C ALA A 323 10.94 4.85 -17.18
N VAL A 324 9.70 4.39 -17.36
CA VAL A 324 9.21 3.79 -18.61
C VAL A 324 7.84 4.40 -18.92
N ARG A 325 7.60 4.75 -20.19
CA ARG A 325 6.22 4.97 -20.65
C ARG A 325 5.48 3.66 -20.62
N ALA A 326 4.36 3.60 -19.92
CA ALA A 326 3.53 2.42 -19.84
C ALA A 326 2.99 2.03 -21.22
N GLY A 327 2.89 0.73 -21.48
CA GLY A 327 2.39 0.19 -22.73
C GLY A 327 3.46 -0.53 -23.57
N GLY A 328 3.09 -0.85 -24.81
CA GLY A 328 3.93 -1.65 -25.70
C GLY A 328 3.74 -3.16 -25.52
N SER A 329 4.69 -3.95 -25.98
CA SER A 329 4.68 -5.42 -25.92
C SER A 329 6.10 -5.98 -25.92
N GLY A 330 6.34 -7.02 -25.12
CA GLY A 330 7.65 -7.65 -25.00
C GLY A 330 8.67 -6.74 -24.29
N ASP A 331 9.94 -6.82 -24.68
CA ASP A 331 10.98 -5.96 -24.13
C ASP A 331 10.88 -4.54 -24.72
N VAL A 332 10.49 -3.58 -23.86
CA VAL A 332 10.36 -2.17 -24.21
C VAL A 332 11.53 -1.31 -23.71
N THR A 333 12.63 -1.94 -23.31
CA THR A 333 13.79 -1.27 -22.70
C THR A 333 14.33 -0.13 -23.57
N THR A 334 14.43 -0.32 -24.86
CA THR A 334 14.97 0.70 -25.79
C THR A 334 13.91 1.65 -26.33
N SER A 335 12.65 1.21 -26.43
CA SER A 335 11.58 1.98 -27.09
C SER A 335 10.78 2.87 -26.14
N HIS A 336 10.64 2.49 -24.87
CA HIS A 336 9.76 3.19 -23.92
C HIS A 336 10.48 3.74 -22.68
N ARG A 337 11.72 3.35 -22.43
CA ARG A 337 12.48 3.85 -21.29
C ARG A 337 12.84 5.32 -21.48
N LEU A 338 12.42 6.17 -20.54
CA LEU A 338 12.70 7.60 -20.53
C LEU A 338 14.10 7.89 -19.99
N TRP A 339 14.43 7.25 -18.88
CA TRP A 339 15.74 7.37 -18.25
C TRP A 339 16.08 6.13 -17.42
N HIS A 340 17.38 5.99 -17.14
CA HIS A 340 17.93 4.95 -16.29
C HIS A 340 19.12 5.51 -15.48
N HIS A 341 19.04 5.38 -14.18
CA HIS A 341 20.12 5.70 -13.26
C HIS A 341 20.69 4.40 -12.72
N PRO A 342 21.97 4.07 -12.97
CA PRO A 342 22.58 2.83 -12.48
C PRO A 342 22.72 2.83 -10.95
N ARG A 343 22.62 4.00 -10.32
CA ARG A 343 22.56 4.18 -8.86
C ARG A 343 21.54 5.24 -8.51
N SER A 344 20.73 4.96 -7.45
CA SER A 344 19.75 5.87 -6.88
C SER A 344 19.92 5.92 -5.37
N PRO A 345 19.78 7.08 -4.73
CA PRO A 345 19.84 7.20 -3.27
C PRO A 345 18.64 6.57 -2.57
N GLN A 346 17.57 6.22 -3.28
CA GLN A 346 16.40 5.56 -2.71
C GLN A 346 16.79 4.31 -1.90
N ARG A 347 16.22 4.16 -0.71
CA ARG A 347 16.47 2.99 0.15
C ARG A 347 15.33 1.98 0.10
N ILE A 348 14.24 2.21 0.83
CA ILE A 348 13.13 1.25 0.97
C ILE A 348 11.78 1.89 0.67
N GLY A 349 11.47 3.03 1.28
CA GLY A 349 10.18 3.70 1.11
C GLY A 349 9.93 4.10 -0.34
N SER A 350 8.70 3.93 -0.81
CA SER A 350 8.30 4.39 -2.14
C SER A 350 7.92 5.86 -2.11
N GLY A 351 8.28 6.59 -3.16
CA GLY A 351 7.92 7.99 -3.34
C GLY A 351 6.47 8.20 -3.79
N VAL A 352 6.12 9.45 -4.08
CA VAL A 352 4.86 9.83 -4.74
C VAL A 352 5.17 10.67 -5.97
N ILE A 353 4.26 10.66 -6.94
CA ILE A 353 4.35 11.51 -8.14
C ILE A 353 3.27 12.57 -8.05
N HIS A 354 3.65 13.83 -8.25
CA HIS A 354 2.75 14.96 -8.27
C HIS A 354 3.24 16.03 -9.26
N GLU A 355 2.35 16.49 -10.14
CA GLU A 355 2.63 17.57 -11.11
C GLU A 355 3.98 17.42 -11.83
N GLY A 356 4.23 16.23 -12.40
CA GLY A 356 5.44 15.96 -13.17
C GLY A 356 6.72 15.80 -12.34
N HIS A 357 6.61 15.64 -11.04
CA HIS A 357 7.74 15.45 -10.13
C HIS A 357 7.57 14.22 -9.24
N ILE A 358 8.69 13.64 -8.85
CA ILE A 358 8.77 12.50 -7.91
C ILE A 358 9.31 13.05 -6.58
N TYR A 359 8.59 12.80 -5.50
CA TYR A 359 9.00 13.19 -4.14
C TYR A 359 9.35 11.96 -3.33
N ILE A 360 10.54 11.95 -2.74
CA ILE A 360 11.11 10.82 -2.04
C ILE A 360 11.70 11.30 -0.71
N HIS A 361 11.64 10.47 0.33
CA HIS A 361 12.43 10.65 1.54
C HIS A 361 13.41 9.49 1.66
N ASN A 362 14.67 9.79 1.60
CA ASN A 362 15.77 8.82 1.52
C ASN A 362 16.55 8.66 2.82
N ASP A 363 17.37 7.62 2.87
CA ASP A 363 18.45 7.43 3.82
C ASP A 363 19.73 8.17 3.32
N PRO A 364 20.41 8.99 4.13
CA PRO A 364 20.31 9.11 5.59
C PRO A 364 19.47 10.29 6.10
N GLY A 365 18.35 10.59 5.49
CA GLY A 365 17.41 11.63 5.96
C GLY A 365 17.36 12.85 5.05
N THR A 366 17.32 12.65 3.75
CA THR A 366 17.13 13.71 2.76
C THR A 366 15.77 13.54 2.06
N ALA A 367 15.03 14.64 1.95
CA ALA A 367 13.92 14.73 1.00
C ALA A 367 14.46 15.12 -0.37
N MET A 368 13.92 14.53 -1.43
CA MET A 368 14.33 14.78 -2.80
C MET A 368 13.14 15.02 -3.70
N CYS A 369 13.34 15.88 -4.68
CA CYS A 369 12.43 16.06 -5.81
C CYS A 369 13.19 15.75 -7.11
N LEU A 370 12.62 14.86 -7.92
CA LEU A 370 13.14 14.56 -9.24
C LEU A 370 12.10 14.93 -10.30
N ASN A 371 12.54 15.37 -11.45
CA ASN A 371 11.68 15.54 -12.62
C ASN A 371 11.27 14.16 -13.15
N LEU A 372 9.97 13.93 -13.34
CA LEU A 372 9.43 12.63 -13.72
C LEU A 372 9.91 12.14 -15.10
N GLU A 373 9.98 13.04 -16.09
CA GLU A 373 10.32 12.67 -17.47
C GLU A 373 11.82 12.49 -17.71
N THR A 374 12.64 13.19 -16.94
CA THR A 374 14.11 13.20 -17.16
C THR A 374 14.90 12.51 -16.06
N GLY A 375 14.30 12.22 -14.92
CA GLY A 375 14.97 11.69 -13.72
C GLY A 375 15.95 12.68 -13.07
N LYS A 376 16.09 13.90 -13.58
CA LYS A 376 17.02 14.90 -13.04
C LYS A 376 16.56 15.39 -11.66
N GLU A 377 17.54 15.54 -10.77
CA GLU A 377 17.32 16.14 -9.46
C GLU A 377 16.90 17.62 -9.61
N VAL A 378 15.80 18.00 -8.96
CA VAL A 378 15.31 19.38 -8.86
C VAL A 378 15.84 20.00 -7.56
N TRP A 379 15.74 19.24 -6.44
CA TRP A 379 16.32 19.59 -5.17
C TRP A 379 16.56 18.34 -4.31
N ASN A 380 17.47 18.47 -3.31
CA ASN A 380 17.81 17.42 -2.36
C ASN A 380 18.16 18.08 -1.03
N GLU A 381 17.25 18.01 -0.07
CA GLU A 381 17.31 18.77 1.16
C GLU A 381 17.36 17.87 2.40
N ARG A 382 18.22 18.22 3.33
CA ARG A 382 18.37 17.48 4.56
C ARG A 382 17.24 17.76 5.53
N LEU A 383 16.54 16.70 5.94
CA LEU A 383 15.55 16.77 6.99
C LEU A 383 16.21 16.54 8.35
N THR A 384 16.40 17.61 9.12
CA THR A 384 17.01 17.52 10.45
C THR A 384 16.01 17.05 11.49
N SER A 385 16.43 16.13 12.35
CA SER A 385 15.61 15.52 13.38
C SER A 385 16.33 15.61 14.74
N PRO A 386 15.59 15.80 15.85
CA PRO A 386 16.16 15.67 17.20
C PRO A 386 16.68 14.25 17.50
N ALA A 387 16.14 13.24 16.81
CA ALA A 387 16.61 11.86 16.96
C ALA A 387 17.90 11.64 16.19
N ALA A 388 18.80 10.84 16.75
CA ALA A 388 20.14 10.59 16.20
C ALA A 388 20.17 9.94 14.81
N THR A 389 19.06 9.34 14.35
CA THR A 389 18.99 8.67 13.06
C THR A 389 18.10 9.43 12.08
N GLY A 390 18.68 9.86 10.95
CA GLY A 390 17.95 10.41 9.81
C GLY A 390 17.44 9.34 8.82
N ALA A 391 17.79 8.06 9.02
CA ALA A 391 17.39 6.98 8.13
C ALA A 391 15.87 6.93 7.94
N ASN A 392 15.41 6.69 6.71
CA ASN A 392 13.99 6.59 6.39
C ASN A 392 13.65 5.33 5.61
N TRP A 393 12.59 4.64 6.05
CA TRP A 393 12.05 3.46 5.38
C TRP A 393 10.55 3.58 5.08
N SER A 394 9.89 4.59 5.62
CA SER A 394 8.49 4.86 5.32
C SER A 394 8.31 5.36 3.88
N SER A 395 7.17 5.04 3.29
CA SER A 395 6.75 5.64 2.04
C SER A 395 6.15 7.03 2.28
N VAL A 396 6.28 7.90 1.29
CA VAL A 396 5.68 9.23 1.33
C VAL A 396 4.17 9.10 1.12
N LEU A 397 3.39 9.82 1.92
CA LEU A 397 1.98 10.09 1.72
C LEU A 397 1.83 11.49 1.13
N LEU A 398 1.10 11.62 0.02
CA LEU A 398 0.64 12.89 -0.52
C LEU A 398 -0.84 13.08 -0.19
N ALA A 399 -1.16 14.09 0.60
CA ALA A 399 -2.52 14.42 0.98
C ALA A 399 -2.64 15.91 1.30
N ASP A 400 -3.81 16.49 1.04
CA ASP A 400 -4.11 17.90 1.36
C ASP A 400 -3.04 18.89 0.83
N GLY A 401 -2.48 18.62 -0.37
CA GLY A 401 -1.41 19.43 -0.95
C GLY A 401 -0.09 19.41 -0.19
N LYS A 402 0.17 18.35 0.60
CA LYS A 402 1.37 18.18 1.42
C LYS A 402 1.91 16.76 1.32
N CYS A 403 3.22 16.63 1.43
CA CYS A 403 3.90 15.36 1.62
C CYS A 403 4.11 15.10 3.12
N TYR A 404 3.77 13.92 3.57
CA TYR A 404 3.96 13.42 4.94
C TYR A 404 4.88 12.22 4.94
N THR A 405 5.83 12.17 5.86
CA THR A 405 6.74 11.04 6.01
C THR A 405 7.23 10.93 7.45
N ILE A 406 7.73 9.76 7.85
CA ILE A 406 8.29 9.52 9.19
C ILE A 406 9.64 8.82 9.05
N ASN A 407 10.67 9.30 9.74
CA ASN A 407 11.96 8.62 9.77
C ASN A 407 12.00 7.48 10.81
N ARG A 408 13.05 6.69 10.77
CA ARG A 408 13.25 5.57 11.71
C ARG A 408 13.36 5.98 13.18
N GLY A 409 13.72 7.22 13.44
CA GLY A 409 13.74 7.79 14.80
C GLY A 409 12.38 8.23 15.32
N GLY A 410 11.32 8.12 14.50
CA GLY A 410 9.97 8.52 14.86
C GLY A 410 9.71 10.02 14.76
N THR A 411 10.45 10.73 13.93
CA THR A 411 10.17 12.13 13.60
C THR A 411 9.43 12.19 12.27
N CYS A 412 8.25 12.80 12.29
CA CYS A 412 7.45 13.03 11.10
C CYS A 412 7.79 14.39 10.49
N PHE A 413 7.84 14.44 9.18
CA PHE A 413 8.08 15.67 8.42
C PHE A 413 6.89 15.93 7.50
N VAL A 414 6.53 17.23 7.41
CA VAL A 414 5.50 17.72 6.49
C VAL A 414 6.13 18.77 5.60
N PHE A 415 6.09 18.59 4.28
CA PHE A 415 6.67 19.52 3.32
C PHE A 415 5.77 19.67 2.09
N LYS A 416 5.94 20.75 1.32
CA LYS A 416 5.15 20.98 0.10
C LYS A 416 5.65 20.10 -1.04
N PRO A 417 4.76 19.48 -1.84
CA PRO A 417 5.09 18.90 -3.13
C PRO A 417 5.26 20.00 -4.19
N SER A 418 6.43 20.61 -4.24
CA SER A 418 6.71 21.78 -5.08
C SER A 418 8.14 21.70 -5.64
N PRO A 419 8.41 22.27 -6.86
CA PRO A 419 9.77 22.40 -7.39
C PRO A 419 10.71 23.26 -6.52
N LYS A 420 10.17 24.02 -5.56
CA LYS A 420 10.93 24.72 -4.54
C LYS A 420 10.65 24.07 -3.19
N PHE A 421 11.70 23.60 -2.52
CA PHE A 421 11.56 22.96 -1.21
C PHE A 421 11.00 23.90 -0.15
N GLU A 422 9.99 23.43 0.59
CA GLU A 422 9.41 24.14 1.73
C GLU A 422 9.03 23.12 2.81
N LEU A 423 9.76 23.11 3.93
CA LEU A 423 9.43 22.32 5.11
C LEU A 423 8.38 23.07 5.93
N LEU A 424 7.23 22.45 6.16
CA LEU A 424 6.10 23.02 6.90
C LEU A 424 6.15 22.68 8.39
N ALA A 425 6.60 21.47 8.74
CA ALA A 425 6.68 21.04 10.12
C ALA A 425 7.64 19.87 10.31
N THR A 426 8.17 19.79 11.53
CA THR A 426 8.93 18.66 12.08
C THR A 426 8.27 18.24 13.38
N ASN A 427 7.75 17.01 13.44
CA ASN A 427 6.87 16.51 14.50
C ASN A 427 7.45 15.25 15.14
N PRO A 428 8.24 15.35 16.24
CA PRO A 428 8.83 14.19 16.88
C PRO A 428 7.82 13.45 17.76
N LEU A 429 7.67 12.14 17.54
CA LEU A 429 6.95 11.24 18.44
C LEU A 429 7.89 10.53 19.44
N GLY A 430 9.20 10.49 19.15
CA GLY A 430 10.20 9.88 20.04
C GLY A 430 10.16 8.36 20.12
N GLU A 431 9.51 7.72 19.16
CA GLU A 431 9.37 6.26 19.09
C GLU A 431 9.76 5.76 17.68
N PRO A 432 10.65 4.75 17.57
CA PRO A 432 11.08 4.24 16.27
C PRO A 432 9.92 3.80 15.39
N SER A 433 10.05 4.04 14.07
CA SER A 433 9.06 3.60 13.07
C SER A 433 9.71 3.27 11.73
N ASN A 434 9.18 2.23 11.05
CA ASN A 434 9.44 1.95 9.63
C ASN A 434 8.12 1.89 8.83
N SER A 435 6.99 2.15 9.48
CA SER A 435 5.66 2.17 8.88
C SER A 435 5.39 3.49 8.15
N SER A 436 4.44 3.50 7.23
CA SER A 436 4.01 4.72 6.53
C SER A 436 2.84 5.39 7.24
N ILE A 437 2.70 6.71 7.06
CA ILE A 437 1.60 7.50 7.60
C ILE A 437 0.34 7.26 6.77
N VAL A 438 -0.81 7.16 7.43
CA VAL A 438 -2.12 6.89 6.82
C VAL A 438 -3.10 7.99 7.15
N PRO A 439 -3.78 8.59 6.16
CA PRO A 439 -4.85 9.56 6.40
C PRO A 439 -6.15 8.81 6.73
N SER A 440 -6.97 9.38 7.61
CA SER A 440 -8.23 8.78 8.01
C SER A 440 -9.21 9.82 8.55
N ASN A 441 -10.11 10.30 7.69
CA ASN A 441 -11.21 11.20 8.06
C ASN A 441 -10.73 12.48 8.80
N GLY A 442 -9.77 13.17 8.20
CA GLY A 442 -9.18 14.38 8.76
C GLY A 442 -8.09 14.13 9.81
N ASP A 443 -7.85 12.88 10.21
CA ASP A 443 -6.79 12.48 11.13
C ASP A 443 -5.65 11.77 10.39
N LEU A 444 -4.52 11.57 11.07
CA LEU A 444 -3.41 10.75 10.63
C LEU A 444 -3.22 9.57 11.59
N LEU A 445 -3.14 8.36 11.04
CA LEU A 445 -2.74 7.18 11.78
C LEU A 445 -1.25 6.95 11.57
N ILE A 446 -0.50 6.84 12.66
CA ILE A 446 0.95 6.66 12.64
C ILE A 446 1.29 5.47 13.52
N ARG A 447 1.84 4.41 12.91
CA ARG A 447 2.36 3.28 13.67
C ARG A 447 3.83 3.50 13.99
N THR A 448 4.17 3.36 15.26
CA THR A 448 5.53 3.22 15.74
C THR A 448 5.79 1.76 16.17
N HIS A 449 7.01 1.44 16.58
CA HIS A 449 7.30 0.13 17.17
C HIS A 449 6.66 -0.08 18.56
N LYS A 450 6.17 1.01 19.19
CA LYS A 450 5.59 0.96 20.54
C LYS A 450 4.09 1.23 20.59
N ALA A 451 3.52 1.84 19.55
CA ALA A 451 2.13 2.25 19.58
C ALA A 451 1.54 2.49 18.18
N LEU A 452 0.21 2.50 18.12
CA LEU A 452 -0.56 3.13 17.06
C LEU A 452 -1.09 4.46 17.60
N TRP A 453 -0.81 5.54 16.86
CA TRP A 453 -1.22 6.90 17.16
C TRP A 453 -2.32 7.36 16.22
N CYS A 454 -3.30 8.08 16.74
CA CYS A 454 -4.23 8.88 15.95
C CYS A 454 -3.96 10.36 16.24
N ILE A 455 -3.53 11.07 15.22
CA ILE A 455 -3.22 12.49 15.27
C ILE A 455 -4.36 13.23 14.58
N GLY A 456 -5.00 14.15 15.28
CA GLY A 456 -6.12 14.93 14.77
C GLY A 456 -6.03 16.37 15.21
N GLY A 457 -6.46 17.31 14.34
CA GLY A 457 -6.73 18.67 14.76
C GLY A 457 -7.89 18.74 15.75
N LYS A 458 -7.83 19.70 16.66
CA LYS A 458 -9.00 20.06 17.52
C LYS A 458 -10.07 20.75 16.69
#